data_6579566a6d81907aa802b44135c4a391
#
_entry.id   6579566a6d81907aa802b44135c4a391
#
_cell.length_a   1.000
_cell.length_b   1.000
_cell.length_c   1.000
_cell.angle_alpha   90.00
_cell.angle_beta   90.00
_cell.angle_gamma   90.00
#
_symmetry.space_group_name_H-M   'P 1'
#
loop_
_entity.id
_entity.type
_entity.pdbx_description
1 polymer ?
#
loop_
_entity_poly.entity_id
_entity_poly.type
_entity_poly.pdbx_seq_one_letter_code
_entity_poly.pdbx_strand_id
1 'polypeptide(L)'
;MAGNSKKDDPEKMAQMHRWLDQVRADLQLEDNPLEAVESELLSLIGTVAHGPSRPGAPLTAFLAGYLAGQGADAKQVIAQLQELASNWQD
;
A
#
# COMPACT_ATOMS: atom_id res chain seq x y z
N MET A 1 21.89 -9.91 -13.10
CA MET A 1 21.86 -9.39 -12.93
C MET A 1 21.22 -8.74 -12.15
N ALA A 2 21.49 -8.32 -11.76
CA ALA A 2 21.05 -7.81 -10.91
C ALA A 2 19.91 -7.07 -10.98
N GLY A 3 19.69 -6.18 -11.02
CA GLY A 3 18.64 -5.35 -11.13
C GLY A 3 17.33 -5.80 -10.78
N ASN A 4 17.23 -6.98 -10.54
CA ASN A 4 15.98 -7.48 -10.42
C ASN A 4 15.37 -7.23 -9.13
N SER A 5 15.97 -6.80 -8.14
CA SER A 5 15.31 -6.60 -6.89
C SER A 5 15.03 -5.15 -6.64
N LYS A 6 14.60 -4.45 -7.63
CA LYS A 6 14.34 -3.06 -7.47
C LYS A 6 13.26 -2.75 -6.51
N LYS A 7 12.24 -3.57 -6.38
CA LYS A 7 11.18 -3.27 -5.45
C LYS A 7 11.66 -3.36 -4.02
N ASP A 8 12.79 -4.03 -3.79
CA ASP A 8 13.32 -4.13 -2.45
C ASP A 8 14.53 -3.23 -2.25
N ASP A 9 14.76 -2.32 -3.17
CA ASP A 9 15.89 -1.42 -3.11
C ASP A 9 15.85 -0.61 -1.82
N PRO A 10 16.82 -0.76 -0.92
CA PRO A 10 16.78 -0.03 0.36
C PRO A 10 16.79 1.47 0.19
N GLU A 11 17.44 1.95 -0.85
CA GLU A 11 17.49 3.38 -1.06
C GLU A 11 16.14 3.93 -1.48
N LYS A 12 15.44 3.21 -2.32
CA LYS A 12 14.10 3.63 -2.71
C LYS A 12 13.13 3.55 -1.56
N MET A 13 13.30 2.56 -0.71
CA MET A 13 12.46 2.46 0.47
C MET A 13 12.73 3.60 1.44
N ALA A 14 14.01 3.94 1.62
CA ALA A 14 14.34 5.04 2.49
C ALA A 14 13.79 6.36 1.95
N GLN A 15 13.85 6.53 0.64
CA GLN A 15 13.31 7.73 0.00
C GLN A 15 11.79 7.78 0.20
N MET A 16 11.13 6.67 0.04
CA MET A 16 9.69 6.60 0.28
C MET A 16 9.36 7.00 1.71
N HIS A 17 10.12 6.49 2.67
CA HIS A 17 9.84 6.81 4.06
C HIS A 17 10.06 8.28 4.35
N ARG A 18 11.08 8.88 3.76
CA ARG A 18 11.30 10.32 3.94
C ARG A 18 10.14 11.12 3.37
N TRP A 19 9.66 10.71 2.21
CA TRP A 19 8.51 11.37 1.60
C TRP A 19 7.27 11.25 2.49
N LEU A 20 7.01 10.05 2.97
CA LEU A 20 5.82 9.83 3.80
C LEU A 20 5.92 10.57 5.13
N ASP A 21 7.13 10.67 5.68
CA ASP A 21 7.32 11.47 6.89
C ASP A 21 6.98 12.93 6.63
N GLN A 22 7.38 13.43 5.47
CA GLN A 22 7.06 14.81 5.11
C GLN A 22 5.56 15.00 4.94
N VAL A 23 4.91 14.03 4.31
CA VAL A 23 3.45 14.09 4.16
C VAL A 23 2.76 14.15 5.51
N ARG A 24 3.19 13.27 6.43
CA ARG A 24 2.56 13.26 7.75
C ARG A 24 2.80 14.58 8.48
N ALA A 25 4.00 15.11 8.36
CA ALA A 25 4.29 16.40 9.00
C ALA A 25 3.42 17.50 8.42
N ASP A 26 3.30 17.52 7.11
CA ASP A 26 2.51 18.55 6.44
C ASP A 26 1.05 18.47 6.83
N LEU A 27 0.55 17.27 7.00
CA LEU A 27 -0.84 17.06 7.39
C LEU A 27 -1.04 17.13 8.89
N GLN A 28 0.03 17.34 9.65
CA GLN A 28 -0.03 17.38 11.10
C GLN A 28 -0.58 16.10 11.69
N LEU A 29 -0.21 14.99 11.05
CA LEU A 29 -0.66 13.67 11.46
C LEU A 29 0.41 13.05 12.33
N GLU A 30 0.17 13.00 13.63
CA GLU A 30 1.17 12.52 14.56
C GLU A 30 1.29 11.01 14.54
N ASP A 31 0.18 10.32 14.34
CA ASP A 31 0.20 8.88 14.24
C ASP A 31 0.76 8.44 12.92
N ASN A 32 1.30 7.22 12.89
CA ASN A 32 1.71 6.62 11.63
C ASN A 32 0.84 5.41 11.36
N PRO A 33 -0.30 5.61 10.70
CA PRO A 33 -1.21 4.50 10.45
C PRO A 33 -0.65 3.45 9.50
N LEU A 34 0.43 3.77 8.79
CA LEU A 34 1.04 2.80 7.89
C LEU A 34 1.96 1.82 8.58
N GLU A 35 2.40 2.15 9.80
CA GLU A 35 3.47 1.38 10.42
C GLU A 35 3.15 -0.11 10.51
N ALA A 36 1.92 -0.44 10.86
CA ALA A 36 1.54 -1.83 11.05
C ALA A 36 1.18 -2.56 9.76
N VAL A 37 0.94 -1.84 8.67
CA VAL A 37 0.40 -2.46 7.46
C VAL A 37 1.17 -2.12 6.19
N GLU A 38 2.29 -1.42 6.31
CA GLU A 38 2.98 -0.92 5.14
C GLU A 38 3.34 -2.03 4.16
N SER A 39 3.90 -3.10 4.68
CA SER A 39 4.35 -4.20 3.85
C SER A 39 3.17 -4.87 3.14
N GLU A 40 2.11 -5.12 3.87
CA GLU A 40 0.92 -5.74 3.29
C GLU A 40 0.27 -4.83 2.25
N LEU A 41 0.25 -3.54 2.52
CA LEU A 41 -0.35 -2.60 1.58
C LEU A 41 0.47 -2.50 0.30
N LEU A 42 1.79 -2.45 0.41
CA LEU A 42 2.63 -2.43 -0.79
C LEU A 42 2.43 -3.69 -1.62
N SER A 43 2.29 -4.83 -0.96
CA SER A 43 2.03 -6.08 -1.66
C SER A 43 0.70 -6.02 -2.39
N LEU A 44 -0.33 -5.50 -1.75
CA LEU A 44 -1.64 -5.36 -2.37
C LEU A 44 -1.56 -4.47 -3.61
N ILE A 45 -0.87 -3.35 -3.48
CA ILE A 45 -0.74 -2.42 -4.59
C ILE A 45 -0.08 -3.11 -5.78
N GLY A 46 0.96 -3.89 -5.53
CA GLY A 46 1.62 -4.63 -6.60
C GLY A 46 0.70 -5.64 -7.25
N THR A 47 -0.07 -6.37 -6.45
CA THR A 47 -0.98 -7.36 -6.99
C THR A 47 -2.05 -6.71 -7.86
N VAL A 48 -2.61 -5.61 -7.42
CA VAL A 48 -3.63 -4.92 -8.20
C VAL A 48 -3.03 -4.35 -9.48
N ALA A 49 -1.86 -3.73 -9.36
CA ALA A 49 -1.24 -3.09 -10.51
C ALA A 49 -0.87 -4.08 -11.60
N HIS A 50 -0.45 -5.28 -11.22
CA HIS A 50 -0.03 -6.30 -12.18
C HIS A 50 -1.15 -7.26 -12.53
N GLY A 51 -2.29 -7.13 -11.91
CA GLY A 51 -3.44 -7.98 -12.16
C GLY A 51 -4.61 -7.20 -12.72
N PRO A 52 -5.59 -6.85 -11.89
CA PRO A 52 -6.82 -6.25 -12.41
C PRO A 52 -6.60 -4.91 -13.12
N SER A 53 -5.77 -4.03 -12.59
CA SER A 53 -5.71 -2.71 -13.15
C SER A 53 -4.56 -1.92 -12.57
N ARG A 54 -3.64 -1.46 -13.42
CA ARG A 54 -2.54 -0.64 -12.92
C ARG A 54 -3.05 0.67 -12.32
N PRO A 55 -3.88 1.45 -13.01
CA PRO A 55 -4.35 2.69 -12.37
C PRO A 55 -5.30 2.45 -11.22
N GLY A 56 -5.84 1.25 -11.10
CA GLY A 56 -6.70 0.93 -9.97
C GLY A 56 -5.94 0.71 -8.68
N ALA A 57 -4.62 0.50 -8.75
CA ALA A 57 -3.87 0.20 -7.53
C ALA A 57 -3.93 1.32 -6.49
N PRO A 58 -3.61 2.58 -6.86
CA PRO A 58 -3.71 3.63 -5.84
C PRO A 58 -5.15 3.88 -5.39
N LEU A 59 -6.11 3.67 -6.28
CA LEU A 59 -7.49 3.87 -5.89
C LEU A 59 -7.94 2.81 -4.91
N THR A 60 -7.48 1.58 -5.09
CA THR A 60 -7.76 0.51 -4.14
C THR A 60 -7.15 0.83 -2.78
N ALA A 61 -5.92 1.36 -2.78
CA ALA A 61 -5.28 1.73 -1.53
C ALA A 61 -6.07 2.81 -0.80
N PHE A 62 -6.59 3.78 -1.54
CA PHE A 62 -7.39 4.82 -0.93
C PHE A 62 -8.65 4.24 -0.26
N LEU A 63 -9.30 3.30 -0.94
CA LEU A 63 -10.50 2.69 -0.37
C LEU A 63 -10.18 1.89 0.88
N ALA A 64 -9.06 1.19 0.88
CA ALA A 64 -8.64 0.46 2.06
C ALA A 64 -8.40 1.42 3.23
N GLY A 65 -7.75 2.54 2.94
CA GLY A 65 -7.50 3.55 3.97
C GLY A 65 -8.77 4.17 4.49
N TYR A 66 -9.72 4.40 3.59
CA TYR A 66 -10.99 4.97 3.97
C TYR A 66 -11.71 4.05 4.96
N LEU A 67 -11.75 2.76 4.67
CA LEU A 67 -12.42 1.81 5.56
C LEU A 67 -11.71 1.72 6.91
N ALA A 68 -10.38 1.71 6.88
CA ALA A 68 -9.62 1.67 8.12
C ALA A 68 -9.91 2.92 8.96
N GLY A 69 -10.03 4.06 8.30
CA GLY A 69 -10.35 5.30 8.99
C GLY A 69 -11.73 5.29 9.61
N GLN A 70 -12.61 4.45 9.09
CA GLN A 70 -13.95 4.31 9.65
C GLN A 70 -14.02 3.22 10.71
N GLY A 71 -12.91 2.65 11.10
CA GLY A 71 -12.88 1.68 12.18
C GLY A 71 -12.68 0.25 11.76
N ALA A 72 -12.58 -0.03 10.46
CA ALA A 72 -12.33 -1.39 10.03
C ALA A 72 -10.90 -1.79 10.34
N ASP A 73 -10.69 -3.09 10.52
CA ASP A 73 -9.36 -3.61 10.76
C ASP A 73 -8.58 -3.56 9.45
N ALA A 74 -7.55 -2.72 9.40
CA ALA A 74 -6.80 -2.47 8.18
C ALA A 74 -6.20 -3.76 7.62
N LYS A 75 -5.64 -4.61 8.47
CA LYS A 75 -5.03 -5.83 7.98
C LYS A 75 -6.05 -6.77 7.36
N GLN A 76 -7.24 -6.83 7.94
CA GLN A 76 -8.28 -7.66 7.37
C GLN A 76 -8.78 -7.14 6.04
N VAL A 77 -8.94 -5.82 5.94
CA VAL A 77 -9.37 -5.21 4.68
C VAL A 77 -8.35 -5.48 3.59
N ILE A 78 -7.08 -5.30 3.92
CA ILE A 78 -6.01 -5.51 2.94
C ILE A 78 -5.98 -6.98 2.50
N ALA A 79 -6.11 -7.89 3.44
CA ALA A 79 -6.11 -9.32 3.12
C ALA A 79 -7.28 -9.69 2.23
N GLN A 80 -8.44 -9.12 2.51
CA GLN A 80 -9.62 -9.37 1.70
C GLN A 80 -9.43 -8.86 0.26
N LEU A 81 -8.87 -7.67 0.13
CA LEU A 81 -8.63 -7.10 -1.19
C LEU A 81 -7.54 -7.85 -1.94
N GLN A 82 -6.53 -8.35 -1.21
CA GLN A 82 -5.48 -9.14 -1.81
C GLN A 82 -6.05 -10.41 -2.42
N GLU A 83 -6.95 -11.06 -1.71
CA GLU A 83 -7.56 -12.27 -2.22
C GLU A 83 -8.45 -11.97 -3.42
N LEU A 84 -9.21 -10.89 -3.34
CA LEU A 84 -10.05 -10.49 -4.46
C LEU A 84 -9.21 -10.20 -5.70
N ALA A 85 -8.13 -9.47 -5.55
CA ALA A 85 -7.28 -9.11 -6.67
C ALA A 85 -6.60 -10.33 -7.27
N SER A 86 -6.16 -11.26 -6.42
CA SER A 86 -5.48 -12.45 -6.90
C SER A 86 -6.41 -13.37 -7.69
N ASN A 87 -7.70 -13.33 -7.38
CA ASN A 87 -8.67 -14.19 -8.05
C ASN A 87 -9.49 -13.48 -9.12
N TRP A 88 -9.18 -12.23 -9.36
CA TRP A 88 -9.97 -11.45 -10.31
C TRP A 88 -9.84 -11.99 -11.72
N GLN A 89 -10.95 -12.13 -12.38
CA GLN A 89 -10.99 -12.53 -13.78
C GLN A 89 -11.93 -11.59 -14.50
N ASP A 90 -11.37 -10.86 -15.43
CA ASP A 90 -12.14 -9.84 -16.13
C ASP A 90 -13.13 -10.42 -17.13
#